data_be1a3c21520343d6e641943ffd73a1df
#
_entry.id   be1a3c21520343d6e641943ffd73a1df
#
_cell.length_a   1.000
_cell.length_b   1.000
_cell.length_c   1.000
_cell.angle_alpha   90.00
_cell.angle_beta   90.00
_cell.angle_gamma   90.00
#
_symmetry.space_group_name_H-M   'P 1'
#
loop_
_entity.id
_entity.type
_entity.pdbx_description
1 polymer ?
#
loop_
_entity_poly.entity_id
_entity_poly.type
_entity_poly.pdbx_seq_one_letter_code
_entity_poly.pdbx_strand_id
1 'polypeptide(L)'
;MDIVILLLITLLLYLLPQNKEYLNVKSTSGLRGFLALGIIFHHISPLVKTGEEFSNFSYMGTYIVSIFFFLSAYGLYVQNESRENYLDNFLVKRLSKIIVPFFIISLIYMFYRFVNGQLIDLNFFINLFKQGSTIIYNGWFVDIIILMYIFFYLSFKFFQNKFLSIVFNTIFIICYICLAIKLGYNFWWYNSVLAFAIGLIWAKNQNKIDRFLEKYYFIVIVLVTVLLFVSHRYDILLKYLHIEDSYSYALAANLDNIIFTIYFIIVFLKKINFSNVYLNLIGRISF
;
A
#
# COMPACT_ATOMS: atom_id res chain seq x y z
N MET A 1 -6.19 -19.64 -3.48
CA MET A 1 -6.23 -19.61 -1.99
C MET A 1 -7.36 -20.50 -1.52
N ASP A 2 -7.12 -21.36 -0.55
CA ASP A 2 -8.11 -22.30 0.00
C ASP A 2 -8.91 -21.59 1.13
N ILE A 3 -10.25 -21.59 1.02
CA ILE A 3 -11.11 -20.94 2.02
C ILE A 3 -11.04 -21.63 3.38
N VAL A 4 -10.87 -22.94 3.40
CA VAL A 4 -10.79 -23.71 4.65
C VAL A 4 -9.53 -23.31 5.42
N ILE A 5 -8.40 -23.23 4.74
CA ILE A 5 -7.14 -22.80 5.34
C ILE A 5 -7.25 -21.35 5.84
N LEU A 6 -7.84 -20.47 5.04
CA LEU A 6 -8.03 -19.06 5.42
C LEU A 6 -8.93 -18.92 6.67
N LEU A 7 -10.02 -19.67 6.72
CA LEU A 7 -10.92 -19.70 7.89
C LEU A 7 -10.22 -20.28 9.12
N LEU A 8 -9.46 -21.35 8.97
CA LEU A 8 -8.70 -21.94 10.07
C LEU A 8 -7.68 -20.96 10.65
N ILE A 9 -6.90 -20.28 9.80
CA ILE A 9 -5.97 -19.23 10.24
C ILE A 9 -6.72 -18.11 10.97
N THR A 10 -7.83 -17.65 10.42
CA THR A 10 -8.67 -16.61 11.04
C THR A 10 -9.20 -17.03 12.43
N LEU A 11 -9.66 -18.28 12.56
CA LEU A 11 -10.15 -18.81 13.83
C LEU A 11 -9.02 -19.00 14.85
N LEU A 12 -7.84 -19.48 14.42
CA LEU A 12 -6.68 -19.58 15.30
C LEU A 12 -6.25 -18.21 15.82
N LEU A 13 -6.19 -17.20 14.95
CA LEU A 13 -5.89 -15.82 15.35
C LEU A 13 -6.96 -15.23 16.26
N TYR A 14 -8.22 -15.59 16.06
CA TYR A 14 -9.32 -15.14 16.95
C TYR A 14 -9.07 -15.51 18.41
N LEU A 15 -8.46 -16.66 18.69
CA LEU A 15 -8.15 -17.12 20.05
C LEU A 15 -7.06 -16.30 20.75
N LEU A 16 -6.24 -15.55 20.00
CA LEU A 16 -5.21 -14.70 20.59
C LEU A 16 -5.81 -13.45 21.26
N PRO A 17 -5.13 -12.89 22.28
CA PRO A 17 -5.55 -11.65 22.91
C PRO A 17 -5.55 -10.49 21.90
N GLN A 18 -6.43 -9.50 22.14
CA GLN A 18 -6.50 -8.33 21.29
C GLN A 18 -5.36 -7.35 21.59
N ASN A 19 -4.68 -6.89 20.54
CA ASN A 19 -3.76 -5.76 20.59
C ASN A 19 -4.56 -4.46 20.45
N LYS A 20 -4.78 -3.74 21.56
CA LYS A 20 -5.53 -2.47 21.55
C LYS A 20 -4.77 -1.34 20.86
N GLU A 21 -3.44 -1.41 20.85
CA GLU A 21 -2.56 -0.38 20.28
C GLU A 21 -2.01 -0.76 18.89
N TYR A 22 -2.79 -1.49 18.12
CA TYR A 22 -2.40 -2.09 16.84
C TYR A 22 -1.89 -1.09 15.78
N LEU A 23 -2.31 0.18 15.83
CA LEU A 23 -1.88 1.24 14.91
C LEU A 23 -0.97 2.30 15.59
N ASN A 24 -0.42 2.01 16.77
CA ASN A 24 0.56 2.92 17.37
C ASN A 24 1.88 2.94 16.58
N VAL A 25 2.73 3.95 16.85
CA VAL A 25 3.99 4.17 16.13
C VAL A 25 4.94 2.97 16.22
N LYS A 26 5.02 2.30 17.38
CA LYS A 26 5.93 1.15 17.57
C LYS A 26 5.44 -0.07 16.78
N SER A 27 4.14 -0.38 16.90
CA SER A 27 3.54 -1.51 16.19
C SER A 27 3.62 -1.33 14.66
N THR A 28 3.29 -0.14 14.17
CA THR A 28 3.34 0.18 12.74
C THR A 28 4.78 0.27 12.20
N SER A 29 5.78 0.64 13.03
CA SER A 29 7.19 0.60 12.62
C SER A 29 7.66 -0.83 12.41
N GLY A 30 7.38 -1.73 13.38
CA GLY A 30 7.73 -3.15 13.25
C GLY A 30 6.99 -3.82 12.08
N LEU A 31 5.70 -3.49 11.90
CA LEU A 31 4.95 -3.98 10.76
C LEU A 31 5.59 -3.56 9.42
N ARG A 32 6.00 -2.29 9.27
CA ARG A 32 6.71 -1.84 8.06
C ARG A 32 7.99 -2.64 7.81
N GLY A 33 8.74 -2.96 8.87
CA GLY A 33 9.91 -3.83 8.76
C GLY A 33 9.57 -5.23 8.26
N PHE A 34 8.52 -5.84 8.80
CA PHE A 34 8.02 -7.13 8.34
C PHE A 34 7.57 -7.09 6.86
N LEU A 35 6.81 -6.08 6.49
CA LEU A 35 6.35 -5.89 5.11
C LEU A 35 7.50 -5.63 4.14
N ALA A 36 8.55 -4.88 4.56
CA ALA A 36 9.74 -4.66 3.74
C ALA A 36 10.47 -5.97 3.42
N LEU A 37 10.58 -6.89 4.38
CA LEU A 37 11.09 -8.24 4.12
C LEU A 37 10.21 -9.00 3.12
N GLY A 38 8.89 -8.87 3.24
CA GLY A 38 7.95 -9.47 2.27
C GLY A 38 8.15 -8.93 0.85
N ILE A 39 8.41 -7.63 0.68
CA ILE A 39 8.75 -7.03 -0.63
C ILE A 39 10.07 -7.59 -1.17
N ILE A 40 11.09 -7.78 -0.32
CA ILE A 40 12.35 -8.41 -0.75
C ILE A 40 12.09 -9.83 -1.26
N PHE A 41 11.32 -10.64 -0.53
CA PHE A 41 10.97 -11.99 -0.97
C PHE A 41 10.14 -11.99 -2.26
N HIS A 42 9.19 -11.05 -2.41
CA HIS A 42 8.45 -10.86 -3.65
C HIS A 42 9.37 -10.62 -4.86
N HIS A 43 10.38 -9.76 -4.71
CA HIS A 43 11.30 -9.45 -5.80
C HIS A 43 12.36 -10.53 -6.05
N ILE A 44 12.72 -11.33 -5.06
CA ILE A 44 13.62 -12.49 -5.21
C ILE A 44 12.88 -13.66 -5.86
N SER A 45 11.60 -13.82 -5.62
CA SER A 45 10.79 -14.95 -6.10
C SER A 45 10.99 -15.29 -7.59
N PRO A 46 10.96 -14.35 -8.54
CA PRO A 46 11.18 -14.64 -9.95
C PRO A 46 12.62 -15.05 -10.29
N LEU A 47 13.58 -14.80 -9.40
CA LEU A 47 14.99 -15.12 -9.59
C LEU A 47 15.34 -16.55 -9.14
N VAL A 48 14.51 -17.12 -8.24
CA VAL A 48 14.69 -18.49 -7.74
C VAL A 48 14.12 -19.49 -8.76
N LYS A 49 15.02 -20.19 -9.45
CA LYS A 49 14.65 -21.10 -10.55
C LYS A 49 14.41 -22.54 -10.11
N THR A 50 14.78 -22.89 -8.88
CA THR A 50 14.70 -24.26 -8.34
C THR A 50 13.89 -24.26 -7.06
N GLY A 51 12.95 -25.21 -6.94
CA GLY A 51 12.00 -25.27 -5.83
C GLY A 51 10.78 -24.37 -6.03
N GLU A 52 9.72 -24.65 -5.29
CA GLU A 52 8.45 -23.90 -5.36
C GLU A 52 8.22 -23.00 -4.14
N GLU A 53 9.11 -23.02 -3.15
CA GLU A 53 8.95 -22.38 -1.86
C GLU A 53 8.77 -20.87 -1.98
N PHE A 54 9.49 -20.24 -2.91
CA PHE A 54 9.40 -18.78 -3.16
C PHE A 54 8.28 -18.39 -4.13
N SER A 55 7.68 -19.33 -4.85
CA SER A 55 6.63 -19.03 -5.84
C SER A 55 5.43 -18.28 -5.24
N ASN A 56 5.07 -18.60 -4.01
CA ASN A 56 3.97 -17.99 -3.28
C ASN A 56 4.20 -16.49 -2.98
N PHE A 57 5.46 -16.04 -2.89
CA PHE A 57 5.77 -14.63 -2.67
C PHE A 57 5.58 -13.78 -3.92
N SER A 58 5.53 -14.37 -5.11
CA SER A 58 5.38 -13.63 -6.37
C SER A 58 4.06 -12.84 -6.46
N TYR A 59 3.04 -13.25 -5.73
CA TYR A 59 1.72 -12.60 -5.73
C TYR A 59 1.49 -11.62 -4.57
N MET A 60 2.44 -11.53 -3.62
CA MET A 60 2.24 -10.74 -2.41
C MET A 60 2.50 -9.23 -2.58
N GLY A 61 3.19 -8.82 -3.65
CA GLY A 61 3.67 -7.45 -3.83
C GLY A 61 2.58 -6.40 -3.72
N THR A 62 1.48 -6.54 -4.46
CA THR A 62 0.39 -5.56 -4.48
C THR A 62 -0.33 -5.46 -3.15
N TYR A 63 -0.52 -6.58 -2.46
CA TYR A 63 -1.11 -6.63 -1.11
C TYR A 63 -0.24 -5.91 -0.08
N ILE A 64 1.06 -6.15 -0.09
CA ILE A 64 2.00 -5.48 0.81
C ILE A 64 2.02 -3.97 0.53
N VAL A 65 2.05 -3.58 -0.74
CA VAL A 65 2.02 -2.17 -1.16
C VAL A 65 0.71 -1.49 -0.73
N SER A 66 -0.43 -2.18 -0.80
CA SER A 66 -1.71 -1.62 -0.35
C SER A 66 -1.70 -1.31 1.16
N ILE A 67 -1.07 -2.18 1.98
CA ILE A 67 -0.89 -1.90 3.40
C ILE A 67 0.03 -0.69 3.62
N PHE A 68 1.11 -0.54 2.82
CA PHE A 68 1.97 0.65 2.90
C PHE A 68 1.21 1.94 2.57
N PHE A 69 0.37 1.95 1.54
CA PHE A 69 -0.48 3.09 1.23
C PHE A 69 -1.45 3.41 2.37
N PHE A 70 -2.10 2.39 2.93
CA PHE A 70 -2.97 2.57 4.09
C PHE A 70 -2.23 3.17 5.28
N LEU A 71 -1.10 2.58 5.69
CA LEU A 71 -0.32 3.05 6.84
C LEU A 71 0.21 4.47 6.65
N SER A 72 0.59 4.82 5.41
CA SER A 72 1.05 6.17 5.08
C SER A 72 -0.07 7.19 5.26
N ALA A 73 -1.23 6.92 4.69
CA ALA A 73 -2.40 7.79 4.78
C ALA A 73 -2.90 7.93 6.23
N TYR A 74 -3.00 6.80 6.94
CA TYR A 74 -3.37 6.77 8.35
C TYR A 74 -2.42 7.66 9.20
N GLY A 75 -1.11 7.46 9.03
CA GLY A 75 -0.11 8.24 9.76
C GLY A 75 -0.11 9.72 9.42
N LEU A 76 -0.38 10.10 8.17
CA LEU A 76 -0.53 11.50 7.76
C LEU A 76 -1.74 12.15 8.41
N TYR A 77 -2.89 11.47 8.38
CA TYR A 77 -4.11 11.97 8.99
C TYR A 77 -3.93 12.19 10.50
N VAL A 78 -3.46 11.17 11.23
CA VAL A 78 -3.25 11.25 12.68
C VAL A 78 -2.28 12.38 13.05
N GLN A 79 -1.21 12.58 12.28
CA GLN A 79 -0.27 13.66 12.54
C GLN A 79 -0.86 15.03 12.22
N ASN A 80 -1.70 15.14 11.21
CA ASN A 80 -2.41 16.38 10.89
C ASN A 80 -3.42 16.78 11.97
N GLU A 81 -4.02 15.79 12.67
CA GLU A 81 -4.92 16.02 13.78
C GLU A 81 -4.21 16.38 15.09
N SER A 82 -3.03 15.83 15.30
CA SER A 82 -2.30 15.94 16.58
C SER A 82 -1.30 17.09 16.63
N ARG A 83 -1.00 17.75 15.51
CA ARG A 83 0.00 18.81 15.43
C ARG A 83 -0.59 20.07 14.80
N GLU A 84 -0.51 21.16 15.51
CA GLU A 84 -0.81 22.49 14.96
C GLU A 84 0.15 22.79 13.78
N ASN A 85 -0.37 23.46 12.78
CA ASN A 85 0.40 23.88 11.59
C ASN A 85 1.16 22.74 10.89
N TYR A 86 0.62 21.50 10.96
CA TYR A 86 1.28 20.33 10.36
C TYR A 86 1.55 20.47 8.86
N LEU A 87 0.66 21.16 8.15
CA LEU A 87 0.79 21.38 6.71
C LEU A 87 1.83 22.44 6.34
N ASP A 88 2.31 23.24 7.31
CA ASP A 88 3.36 24.23 7.05
C ASP A 88 4.68 23.52 6.75
N ASN A 89 5.25 23.84 5.60
CA ASN A 89 6.44 23.16 5.06
C ASN A 89 6.30 21.64 4.93
N PHE A 90 5.06 21.12 4.87
CA PHE A 90 4.78 19.67 4.79
C PHE A 90 5.51 19.02 3.62
N LEU A 91 5.36 19.57 2.42
CA LEU A 91 5.98 19.00 1.21
C LEU A 91 7.50 18.92 1.38
N VAL A 92 8.15 20.01 1.80
CA VAL A 92 9.61 20.01 1.99
C VAL A 92 10.02 18.99 3.04
N LYS A 93 9.37 18.98 4.22
CA LYS A 93 9.73 18.08 5.32
C LYS A 93 9.46 16.60 5.02
N ARG A 94 8.43 16.30 4.21
CA ARG A 94 8.05 14.92 3.91
C ARG A 94 8.71 14.40 2.64
N LEU A 95 8.68 15.20 1.58
CA LEU A 95 9.25 14.76 0.31
C LEU A 95 10.77 14.67 0.36
N SER A 96 11.46 15.55 1.09
CA SER A 96 12.92 15.45 1.23
C SER A 96 13.38 14.11 1.82
N LYS A 97 12.62 13.58 2.78
CA LYS A 97 12.93 12.27 3.40
C LYS A 97 12.78 11.08 2.44
N ILE A 98 12.03 11.26 1.37
CA ILE A 98 11.81 10.23 0.34
C ILE A 98 12.73 10.50 -0.85
N ILE A 99 12.72 11.74 -1.35
CA ILE A 99 13.43 12.13 -2.59
C ILE A 99 14.94 12.04 -2.40
N VAL A 100 15.49 12.47 -1.24
CA VAL A 100 16.94 12.48 -1.04
C VAL A 100 17.54 11.07 -1.06
N PRO A 101 17.04 10.07 -0.28
CA PRO A 101 17.53 8.71 -0.38
C PRO A 101 17.29 8.09 -1.76
N PHE A 102 16.13 8.34 -2.38
CA PHE A 102 15.81 7.83 -3.71
C PHE A 102 16.73 8.40 -4.77
N PHE A 103 17.06 9.68 -4.70
CA PHE A 103 17.99 10.33 -5.60
C PHE A 103 19.42 9.75 -5.47
N ILE A 104 19.91 9.56 -4.23
CA ILE A 104 21.22 8.95 -3.98
C ILE A 104 21.30 7.56 -4.59
N ILE A 105 20.29 6.72 -4.35
CA ILE A 105 20.24 5.36 -4.90
C ILE A 105 20.14 5.41 -6.44
N SER A 106 19.35 6.35 -6.99
CA SER A 106 19.25 6.54 -8.44
C SER A 106 20.60 6.90 -9.06
N LEU A 107 21.41 7.75 -8.42
CA LEU A 107 22.77 8.06 -8.87
C LEU A 107 23.67 6.83 -8.88
N ILE A 108 23.60 5.98 -7.84
CA ILE A 108 24.35 4.71 -7.78
C ILE A 108 23.93 3.79 -8.93
N TYR A 109 22.63 3.68 -9.22
CA TYR A 109 22.11 2.88 -10.34
C TYR A 109 22.55 3.44 -11.69
N MET A 110 22.54 4.74 -11.86
CA MET A 110 23.03 5.40 -13.08
C MET A 110 24.54 5.16 -13.28
N PHE A 111 25.33 5.27 -12.21
CA PHE A 111 26.76 4.96 -12.25
C PHE A 111 27.01 3.50 -12.63
N TYR A 112 26.29 2.57 -12.03
CA TYR A 112 26.35 1.13 -12.37
C TYR A 112 26.04 0.90 -13.87
N ARG A 113 24.99 1.53 -14.41
CA ARG A 113 24.63 1.44 -15.83
C ARG A 113 25.73 1.99 -16.74
N PHE A 114 26.29 3.15 -16.37
CA PHE A 114 27.38 3.79 -17.10
C PHE A 114 28.63 2.87 -17.18
N VAL A 115 29.03 2.29 -16.06
CA VAL A 115 30.18 1.35 -16.02
C VAL A 115 29.94 0.10 -16.89
N ASN A 116 28.68 -0.34 -16.98
CA ASN A 116 28.30 -1.46 -17.86
C ASN A 116 28.04 -1.03 -19.34
N GLY A 117 28.45 0.16 -19.73
CA GLY A 117 28.37 0.62 -21.12
C GLY A 117 26.95 0.97 -21.60
N GLN A 118 25.99 1.14 -20.70
CA GLN A 118 24.63 1.53 -21.07
C GLN A 118 24.57 3.04 -21.28
N LEU A 119 24.05 3.46 -22.43
CA LEU A 119 23.87 4.89 -22.75
C LEU A 119 22.83 5.51 -21.84
N ILE A 120 23.19 6.62 -21.18
CA ILE A 120 22.31 7.44 -20.35
C ILE A 120 22.21 8.80 -21.03
N ASP A 121 21.34 8.88 -22.02
CA ASP A 121 21.06 10.09 -22.79
C ASP A 121 19.64 10.62 -22.52
N LEU A 122 19.25 11.69 -23.18
CA LEU A 122 17.90 12.25 -23.07
C LEU A 122 16.83 11.23 -23.50
N ASN A 123 17.11 10.39 -24.51
CA ASN A 123 16.16 9.37 -24.97
C ASN A 123 15.92 8.30 -23.91
N PHE A 124 16.95 7.96 -23.13
CA PHE A 124 16.78 7.06 -21.99
C PHE A 124 15.70 7.59 -21.02
N PHE A 125 15.75 8.86 -20.61
CA PHE A 125 14.76 9.44 -19.69
C PHE A 125 13.38 9.55 -20.34
N ILE A 126 13.29 9.94 -21.60
CA ILE A 126 12.02 9.99 -22.34
C ILE A 126 11.37 8.60 -22.42
N ASN A 127 12.18 7.57 -22.67
CA ASN A 127 11.70 6.19 -22.73
C ASN A 127 11.23 5.67 -21.37
N LEU A 128 11.93 5.99 -20.29
CA LEU A 128 11.47 5.66 -18.95
C LEU A 128 10.05 6.23 -18.70
N PHE A 129 9.86 7.51 -19.00
CA PHE A 129 8.56 8.16 -18.82
C PHE A 129 7.48 7.56 -19.72
N LYS A 130 7.75 7.33 -21.00
CA LYS A 130 6.78 6.74 -21.95
C LYS A 130 6.37 5.32 -21.59
N GLN A 131 7.30 4.54 -21.02
CA GLN A 131 7.05 3.14 -20.65
C GLN A 131 6.48 2.99 -19.25
N GLY A 132 6.24 4.09 -18.51
CA GLY A 132 5.88 4.02 -17.10
C GLY A 132 6.92 3.22 -16.31
N SER A 133 8.18 3.57 -16.49
CA SER A 133 9.34 2.89 -15.91
C SER A 133 10.14 3.87 -15.05
N THR A 134 11.02 3.40 -14.21
CA THR A 134 11.84 4.22 -13.30
C THR A 134 13.32 3.88 -13.43
N ILE A 135 14.20 4.82 -13.02
CA ILE A 135 15.66 4.62 -13.05
C ILE A 135 16.05 3.38 -12.24
N ILE A 136 15.45 3.22 -11.07
CA ILE A 136 15.60 2.04 -10.23
C ILE A 136 14.52 1.04 -10.65
N TYR A 137 14.91 -0.18 -11.00
CA TYR A 137 13.94 -1.23 -11.28
C TYR A 137 12.97 -1.38 -10.10
N ASN A 138 11.67 -1.37 -10.34
CA ASN A 138 10.62 -1.35 -9.33
C ASN A 138 10.54 -0.08 -8.43
N GLY A 139 11.14 1.04 -8.83
CA GLY A 139 11.06 2.31 -8.10
C GLY A 139 9.70 3.02 -8.17
N TRP A 140 8.77 2.53 -8.96
CA TRP A 140 7.45 3.11 -9.22
C TRP A 140 6.66 3.48 -7.95
N PHE A 141 6.80 2.69 -6.87
CA PHE A 141 6.13 2.95 -5.60
C PHE A 141 6.51 4.31 -4.99
N VAL A 142 7.80 4.70 -5.15
CA VAL A 142 8.29 5.98 -4.63
C VAL A 142 7.62 7.14 -5.36
N ASP A 143 7.48 7.06 -6.67
CA ASP A 143 6.82 8.10 -7.47
C ASP A 143 5.35 8.27 -7.05
N ILE A 144 4.67 7.14 -6.85
CA ILE A 144 3.25 7.16 -6.45
C ILE A 144 3.07 7.66 -5.02
N ILE A 145 3.91 7.29 -4.07
CA ILE A 145 3.76 7.78 -2.69
C ILE A 145 4.03 9.29 -2.60
N ILE A 146 4.95 9.82 -3.42
CA ILE A 146 5.17 11.27 -3.55
C ILE A 146 3.89 11.94 -4.06
N LEU A 147 3.27 11.39 -5.10
CA LEU A 147 2.02 11.90 -5.67
C LEU A 147 0.88 11.86 -4.63
N MET A 148 0.74 10.76 -3.88
CA MET A 148 -0.25 10.63 -2.81
C MET A 148 -0.04 11.68 -1.71
N TYR A 149 1.21 12.03 -1.38
CA TYR A 149 1.51 13.06 -0.39
C TYR A 149 1.15 14.46 -0.91
N ILE A 150 1.36 14.71 -2.19
CA ILE A 150 0.91 15.96 -2.84
C ILE A 150 -0.61 16.05 -2.82
N PHE A 151 -1.32 14.97 -3.17
CA PHE A 151 -2.79 14.92 -3.12
C PHE A 151 -3.32 15.13 -1.70
N PHE A 152 -2.70 14.52 -0.69
CA PHE A 152 -3.02 14.76 0.70
C PHE A 152 -2.85 16.24 1.07
N TYR A 153 -1.69 16.82 0.77
CA TYR A 153 -1.40 18.22 1.07
C TYR A 153 -2.41 19.17 0.42
N LEU A 154 -2.68 19.01 -0.86
CA LEU A 154 -3.64 19.85 -1.58
C LEU A 154 -5.04 19.73 -0.96
N SER A 155 -5.52 18.51 -0.75
CA SER A 155 -6.85 18.26 -0.22
C SER A 155 -7.04 18.85 1.18
N PHE A 156 -6.08 18.66 2.08
CA PHE A 156 -6.19 19.12 3.46
C PHE A 156 -5.84 20.59 3.67
N LYS A 157 -5.12 21.20 2.71
CA LYS A 157 -4.85 22.63 2.71
C LYS A 157 -6.02 23.45 2.16
N PHE A 158 -6.69 22.95 1.11
CA PHE A 158 -7.82 23.66 0.50
C PHE A 158 -9.11 23.57 1.29
N PHE A 159 -9.35 22.46 1.99
CA PHE A 159 -10.60 22.22 2.69
C PHE A 159 -10.40 22.15 4.21
N GLN A 160 -11.07 23.03 4.95
CA GLN A 160 -11.12 22.93 6.42
C GLN A 160 -11.98 21.75 6.89
N ASN A 161 -13.00 21.39 6.11
CA ASN A 161 -13.83 20.23 6.41
C ASN A 161 -13.12 18.92 6.04
N LYS A 162 -12.74 18.14 7.05
CA LYS A 162 -12.03 16.87 6.93
C LYS A 162 -12.74 15.83 6.05
N PHE A 163 -14.08 15.86 6.01
CA PHE A 163 -14.82 14.96 5.12
C PHE A 163 -14.60 15.37 3.66
N LEU A 164 -14.71 16.64 3.35
CA LEU A 164 -14.45 17.16 2.01
C LEU A 164 -12.99 16.92 1.61
N SER A 165 -12.02 17.12 2.51
CA SER A 165 -10.61 16.80 2.24
C SER A 165 -10.40 15.34 1.80
N ILE A 166 -11.04 14.39 2.50
CA ILE A 166 -10.95 12.97 2.16
C ILE A 166 -11.63 12.69 0.81
N VAL A 167 -12.81 13.27 0.57
CA VAL A 167 -13.52 13.10 -0.71
C VAL A 167 -12.67 13.61 -1.87
N PHE A 168 -12.12 14.82 -1.77
CA PHE A 168 -11.25 15.38 -2.81
C PHE A 168 -9.97 14.55 -3.01
N ASN A 169 -9.34 14.10 -1.93
CA ASN A 169 -8.19 13.20 -2.04
C ASN A 169 -8.55 11.92 -2.79
N THR A 170 -9.72 11.33 -2.49
CA THR A 170 -10.20 10.13 -3.19
C THR A 170 -10.46 10.40 -4.67
N ILE A 171 -11.04 11.56 -5.01
CA ILE A 171 -11.24 11.97 -6.40
C ILE A 171 -9.91 12.11 -7.14
N PHE A 172 -8.88 12.73 -6.54
CA PHE A 172 -7.55 12.79 -7.15
C PHE A 172 -6.95 11.42 -7.41
N ILE A 173 -7.11 10.47 -6.48
CA ILE A 173 -6.64 9.09 -6.68
C ILE A 173 -7.38 8.42 -7.84
N ILE A 174 -8.69 8.59 -7.94
CA ILE A 174 -9.49 8.03 -9.05
C ILE A 174 -9.06 8.65 -10.38
N CYS A 175 -8.89 9.98 -10.44
CA CYS A 175 -8.38 10.65 -11.64
C CYS A 175 -6.99 10.14 -12.04
N TYR A 176 -6.10 9.90 -11.05
CA TYR A 176 -4.80 9.28 -11.31
C TYR A 176 -4.93 7.88 -11.92
N ILE A 177 -5.79 7.01 -11.37
CA ILE A 177 -6.03 5.66 -11.92
C ILE A 177 -6.49 5.76 -13.39
N CYS A 178 -7.48 6.61 -13.67
CA CYS A 178 -7.99 6.82 -15.02
C CYS A 178 -6.89 7.32 -15.97
N LEU A 179 -6.06 8.25 -15.52
CA LEU A 179 -4.96 8.79 -16.31
C LEU A 179 -3.88 7.74 -16.58
N ALA A 180 -3.48 6.97 -15.56
CA ALA A 180 -2.49 5.91 -15.70
C ALA A 180 -2.92 4.83 -16.69
N ILE A 181 -4.20 4.43 -16.66
CA ILE A 181 -4.80 3.51 -17.64
C ILE A 181 -4.73 4.11 -19.04
N LYS A 182 -5.14 5.38 -19.20
CA LYS A 182 -5.15 6.07 -20.49
C LYS A 182 -3.75 6.23 -21.08
N LEU A 183 -2.74 6.41 -20.24
CA LEU A 183 -1.33 6.51 -20.63
C LEU A 183 -0.68 5.15 -20.91
N GLY A 184 -1.38 4.04 -20.67
CA GLY A 184 -0.88 2.69 -20.90
C GLY A 184 0.16 2.25 -19.86
N TYR A 185 0.10 2.80 -18.64
CA TYR A 185 1.00 2.37 -17.55
C TYR A 185 0.69 0.94 -17.15
N ASN A 186 1.71 0.24 -16.67
CA ASN A 186 1.58 -1.12 -16.18
C ASN A 186 0.60 -1.22 -15.00
N PHE A 187 -0.11 -2.32 -14.91
CA PHE A 187 -1.19 -2.55 -13.95
C PHE A 187 -0.79 -2.30 -12.48
N TRP A 188 0.43 -2.63 -12.09
CA TRP A 188 0.91 -2.42 -10.73
C TRP A 188 1.05 -0.94 -10.32
N TRP A 189 1.06 0.01 -11.25
CA TRP A 189 1.09 1.44 -10.93
C TRP A 189 -0.18 1.94 -10.24
N TYR A 190 -1.32 1.28 -10.45
CA TYR A 190 -2.61 1.80 -10.02
C TYR A 190 -3.55 0.78 -9.37
N ASN A 191 -3.18 -0.48 -9.24
CA ASN A 191 -4.07 -1.54 -8.74
C ASN A 191 -4.28 -1.57 -7.22
N SER A 192 -3.52 -0.79 -6.44
CA SER A 192 -3.53 -0.82 -4.96
C SER A 192 -3.64 0.56 -4.30
N VAL A 193 -3.68 1.63 -5.09
CA VAL A 193 -3.56 3.02 -4.59
C VAL A 193 -4.78 3.52 -3.81
N LEU A 194 -5.98 2.96 -4.04
CA LEU A 194 -7.19 3.32 -3.28
C LEU A 194 -7.10 2.93 -1.80
N ALA A 195 -6.20 2.04 -1.41
CA ALA A 195 -5.92 1.75 -0.01
C ALA A 195 -5.46 2.99 0.77
N PHE A 196 -4.87 3.99 0.09
CA PHE A 196 -4.53 5.28 0.71
C PHE A 196 -5.78 6.03 1.19
N ALA A 197 -6.83 6.12 0.38
CA ALA A 197 -8.10 6.73 0.77
C ALA A 197 -8.74 6.01 1.96
N ILE A 198 -8.67 4.67 1.98
CA ILE A 198 -9.16 3.85 3.11
C ILE A 198 -8.38 4.15 4.40
N GLY A 199 -7.07 4.38 4.31
CA GLY A 199 -6.24 4.79 5.45
C GLY A 199 -6.70 6.11 6.06
N LEU A 200 -7.07 7.11 5.25
CA LEU A 200 -7.65 8.38 5.72
C LEU A 200 -9.01 8.18 6.37
N ILE A 201 -9.89 7.39 5.74
CA ILE A 201 -11.24 7.09 6.27
C ILE A 201 -11.14 6.35 7.61
N TRP A 202 -10.23 5.37 7.70
CA TRP A 202 -10.00 4.62 8.93
C TRP A 202 -9.53 5.52 10.06
N ALA A 203 -8.50 6.34 9.81
CA ALA A 203 -7.94 7.26 10.80
C ALA A 203 -9.01 8.23 11.35
N LYS A 204 -9.84 8.81 10.46
CA LYS A 204 -10.94 9.69 10.85
C LYS A 204 -11.98 9.00 11.73
N ASN A 205 -12.25 7.73 11.48
CA ASN A 205 -13.35 7.01 12.12
C ASN A 205 -12.87 5.95 13.12
N GLN A 206 -11.59 5.91 13.48
CA GLN A 206 -10.98 4.84 14.27
C GLN A 206 -11.79 4.49 15.54
N ASN A 207 -12.16 5.47 16.34
CA ASN A 207 -12.91 5.24 17.57
C ASN A 207 -14.29 4.60 17.34
N LYS A 208 -14.93 4.88 16.19
CA LYS A 208 -16.21 4.26 15.82
C LYS A 208 -15.98 2.82 15.33
N ILE A 209 -14.94 2.63 14.52
CA ILE A 209 -14.54 1.30 14.00
C ILE A 209 -14.16 0.39 15.17
N ASP A 210 -13.34 0.87 16.11
CA ASP A 210 -12.90 0.07 17.25
C ASP A 210 -14.07 -0.35 18.15
N ARG A 211 -15.00 0.56 18.46
CA ARG A 211 -16.24 0.21 19.21
C ARG A 211 -17.11 -0.79 18.48
N PHE A 212 -17.23 -0.66 17.16
CA PHE A 212 -17.98 -1.61 16.35
C PHE A 212 -17.32 -3.00 16.35
N LEU A 213 -15.99 -3.04 16.20
CA LEU A 213 -15.22 -4.28 16.26
C LEU A 213 -15.27 -4.92 17.65
N GLU A 214 -15.23 -4.16 18.75
CA GLU A 214 -15.37 -4.71 20.09
C GLU A 214 -16.69 -5.47 20.25
N LYS A 215 -17.77 -4.95 19.66
CA LYS A 215 -19.11 -5.57 19.79
C LYS A 215 -19.33 -6.76 18.83
N TYR A 216 -18.80 -6.66 17.61
CA TYR A 216 -19.16 -7.61 16.54
C TYR A 216 -17.95 -8.34 15.96
N TYR A 217 -16.84 -8.44 16.71
CA TYR A 217 -15.55 -8.88 16.18
C TYR A 217 -15.63 -10.22 15.45
N PHE A 218 -16.25 -11.24 16.04
CA PHE A 218 -16.36 -12.57 15.43
C PHE A 218 -17.09 -12.53 14.07
N ILE A 219 -18.24 -11.84 14.03
CA ILE A 219 -19.02 -11.72 12.78
C ILE A 219 -18.21 -11.01 11.71
N VAL A 220 -17.51 -9.93 12.09
CA VAL A 220 -16.71 -9.13 11.15
C VAL A 220 -15.55 -9.91 10.58
N ILE A 221 -14.79 -10.68 11.40
CA ILE A 221 -13.65 -11.47 10.89
C ILE A 221 -14.12 -12.55 9.92
N VAL A 222 -15.23 -13.22 10.20
CA VAL A 222 -15.81 -14.23 9.29
C VAL A 222 -16.23 -13.56 7.97
N LEU A 223 -16.96 -12.45 8.06
CA LEU A 223 -17.44 -11.72 6.88
C LEU A 223 -16.28 -11.23 6.00
N VAL A 224 -15.26 -10.60 6.60
CA VAL A 224 -14.11 -10.08 5.85
C VAL A 224 -13.28 -11.22 5.25
N THR A 225 -13.21 -12.40 5.93
CA THR A 225 -12.54 -13.58 5.40
C THR A 225 -13.25 -14.11 4.15
N VAL A 226 -14.59 -14.20 4.20
CA VAL A 226 -15.39 -14.62 3.04
C VAL A 226 -15.29 -13.60 1.91
N LEU A 227 -15.35 -12.30 2.21
CA LEU A 227 -15.18 -11.24 1.23
C LEU A 227 -13.82 -11.32 0.54
N LEU A 228 -12.74 -11.56 1.30
CA LEU A 228 -11.40 -11.73 0.74
C LEU A 228 -11.34 -12.95 -0.20
N PHE A 229 -11.94 -14.05 0.19
CA PHE A 229 -11.99 -15.24 -0.64
C PHE A 229 -12.73 -15.00 -1.97
N VAL A 230 -13.82 -14.25 -1.94
CA VAL A 230 -14.61 -13.92 -3.13
C VAL A 230 -13.87 -12.88 -3.98
N SER A 231 -13.38 -11.79 -3.36
CA SER A 231 -12.70 -10.71 -4.09
C SER A 231 -11.43 -11.18 -4.80
N HIS A 232 -10.70 -12.11 -4.19
CA HIS A 232 -9.49 -12.68 -4.81
C HIS A 232 -9.73 -13.44 -6.12
N ARG A 233 -11.00 -13.64 -6.49
CA ARG A 233 -11.41 -14.28 -7.77
C ARG A 233 -12.05 -13.29 -8.73
N TYR A 234 -11.77 -12.02 -8.58
CA TYR A 234 -12.36 -10.97 -9.41
C TYR A 234 -12.10 -11.18 -10.91
N ASP A 235 -10.94 -11.73 -11.28
CA ASP A 235 -10.58 -12.07 -12.66
C ASP A 235 -11.53 -13.10 -13.28
N ILE A 236 -11.86 -14.15 -12.53
CA ILE A 236 -12.81 -15.19 -12.95
C ILE A 236 -14.22 -14.58 -13.07
N LEU A 237 -14.61 -13.75 -12.08
CA LEU A 237 -15.91 -13.11 -12.07
C LEU A 237 -16.09 -12.15 -13.26
N LEU A 238 -15.09 -11.31 -13.54
CA LEU A 238 -15.13 -10.37 -14.66
C LEU A 238 -15.20 -11.10 -16.01
N LYS A 239 -14.43 -12.16 -16.18
CA LYS A 239 -14.51 -13.02 -17.39
C LYS A 239 -15.90 -13.67 -17.54
N TYR A 240 -16.47 -14.17 -16.46
CA TYR A 240 -17.82 -14.75 -16.48
C TYR A 240 -18.89 -13.72 -16.88
N LEU A 241 -18.73 -12.48 -16.45
CA LEU A 241 -19.62 -11.35 -16.78
C LEU A 241 -19.32 -10.73 -18.14
N HIS A 242 -18.33 -11.22 -18.89
CA HIS A 242 -17.84 -10.65 -20.16
C HIS A 242 -17.40 -9.18 -20.05
N ILE A 243 -16.85 -8.79 -18.91
CA ILE A 243 -16.31 -7.45 -18.63
C ILE A 243 -14.78 -7.52 -18.73
N GLU A 244 -14.22 -7.09 -19.87
CA GLU A 244 -12.77 -7.22 -20.14
C GLU A 244 -12.07 -5.86 -20.29
N ASP A 245 -12.69 -4.77 -19.81
CA ASP A 245 -12.09 -3.46 -19.90
C ASP A 245 -11.12 -3.17 -18.73
N SER A 246 -10.10 -2.38 -19.01
CA SER A 246 -9.03 -2.07 -18.06
C SER A 246 -9.51 -1.30 -16.81
N TYR A 247 -10.58 -0.52 -16.92
CA TYR A 247 -11.10 0.25 -15.77
C TYR A 247 -11.81 -0.67 -14.78
N SER A 248 -12.59 -1.63 -15.24
CA SER A 248 -13.26 -2.62 -14.41
C SER A 248 -12.25 -3.53 -13.72
N TYR A 249 -11.20 -3.97 -14.42
CA TYR A 249 -10.09 -4.71 -13.82
C TYR A 249 -9.34 -3.89 -12.77
N ALA A 250 -9.07 -2.61 -13.04
CA ALA A 250 -8.41 -1.73 -12.08
C ALA A 250 -9.24 -1.52 -10.82
N LEU A 251 -10.56 -1.31 -10.97
CA LEU A 251 -11.47 -1.16 -9.84
C LEU A 251 -11.53 -2.44 -9.00
N ALA A 252 -11.72 -3.57 -9.64
CA ALA A 252 -11.81 -4.86 -8.96
C ALA A 252 -10.53 -5.22 -8.21
N ALA A 253 -9.36 -4.98 -8.80
CA ALA A 253 -8.08 -5.18 -8.14
C ALA A 253 -7.87 -4.24 -6.95
N ASN A 254 -8.24 -2.97 -7.07
CA ASN A 254 -8.20 -2.06 -5.93
C ASN A 254 -9.13 -2.50 -4.79
N LEU A 255 -10.33 -2.99 -5.12
CA LEU A 255 -11.27 -3.53 -4.12
C LEU A 255 -10.68 -4.77 -3.43
N ASP A 256 -10.10 -5.70 -4.17
CA ASP A 256 -9.43 -6.88 -3.60
C ASP A 256 -8.28 -6.48 -2.67
N ASN A 257 -7.43 -5.55 -3.08
CA ASN A 257 -6.34 -5.02 -2.27
C ASN A 257 -6.84 -4.28 -1.01
N ILE A 258 -7.95 -3.55 -1.09
CA ILE A 258 -8.61 -2.91 0.05
C ILE A 258 -9.15 -3.96 1.03
N ILE A 259 -9.86 -4.96 0.54
CA ILE A 259 -10.43 -6.03 1.37
C ILE A 259 -9.29 -6.79 2.05
N PHE A 260 -8.21 -7.12 1.35
CA PHE A 260 -7.03 -7.72 1.94
C PHE A 260 -6.42 -6.84 3.04
N THR A 261 -6.26 -5.53 2.79
CA THR A 261 -5.72 -4.59 3.78
C THR A 261 -6.60 -4.54 5.04
N ILE A 262 -7.93 -4.48 4.88
CA ILE A 262 -8.88 -4.50 6.00
C ILE A 262 -8.80 -5.85 6.74
N TYR A 263 -8.77 -6.97 6.02
CA TYR A 263 -8.59 -8.30 6.59
C TYR A 263 -7.30 -8.36 7.41
N PHE A 264 -6.19 -7.93 6.84
CA PHE A 264 -4.90 -7.95 7.52
C PHE A 264 -4.91 -7.11 8.81
N ILE A 265 -5.51 -5.92 8.78
CA ILE A 265 -5.60 -5.06 9.96
C ILE A 265 -6.47 -5.70 11.04
N ILE A 266 -7.66 -6.21 10.68
CA ILE A 266 -8.62 -6.73 11.64
C ILE A 266 -8.20 -8.10 12.18
N VAL A 267 -7.69 -8.98 11.32
CA VAL A 267 -7.38 -10.37 11.70
C VAL A 267 -5.97 -10.53 12.24
N PHE A 268 -4.98 -9.88 11.62
CA PHE A 268 -3.57 -10.02 12.02
C PHE A 268 -3.13 -8.90 12.97
N LEU A 269 -3.24 -7.65 12.58
CA LEU A 269 -2.65 -6.54 13.32
C LEU A 269 -3.34 -6.31 14.68
N LYS A 270 -4.65 -6.55 14.77
CA LYS A 270 -5.38 -6.52 16.05
C LYS A 270 -5.04 -7.66 16.99
N LYS A 271 -4.31 -8.67 16.55
CA LYS A 271 -3.93 -9.84 17.36
C LYS A 271 -2.44 -9.98 17.53
N ILE A 272 -1.65 -9.62 16.54
CA ILE A 272 -0.20 -9.78 16.55
C ILE A 272 0.46 -8.43 16.77
N ASN A 273 1.35 -8.37 17.76
CA ASN A 273 2.19 -7.20 17.97
C ASN A 273 3.51 -7.36 17.19
N PHE A 274 3.71 -6.54 16.18
CA PHE A 274 4.93 -6.52 15.37
C PHE A 274 6.07 -5.72 16.01
N SER A 275 5.87 -5.14 17.21
CA SER A 275 6.90 -4.35 17.90
C SER A 275 8.07 -5.24 18.36
N ASN A 276 9.06 -5.37 17.51
CA ASN A 276 10.31 -6.07 17.77
C ASN A 276 11.48 -5.15 17.41
N VAL A 277 12.60 -5.22 18.14
CA VAL A 277 13.76 -4.34 17.95
C VAL A 277 14.30 -4.41 16.54
N TYR A 278 14.47 -5.61 15.98
CA TYR A 278 14.99 -5.83 14.64
C TYR A 278 14.00 -5.36 13.55
N LEU A 279 12.73 -5.72 13.68
CA LEU A 279 11.70 -5.27 12.75
C LEU A 279 11.52 -3.74 12.80
N ASN A 280 11.59 -3.14 13.98
CA ASN A 280 11.55 -1.68 14.13
C ASN A 280 12.73 -0.99 13.46
N LEU A 281 13.95 -1.58 13.53
CA LEU A 281 15.14 -1.06 12.86
C LEU A 281 14.92 -1.08 11.33
N ILE A 282 14.53 -2.23 10.78
CA ILE A 282 14.24 -2.37 9.35
C ILE A 282 13.12 -1.39 8.94
N GLY A 283 12.05 -1.28 9.72
CA GLY A 283 10.94 -0.39 9.43
C GLY A 283 11.29 1.11 9.46
N ARG A 284 12.34 1.51 10.19
CA ARG A 284 12.85 2.90 10.19
C ARG A 284 13.64 3.23 8.93
N ILE A 285 14.35 2.25 8.37
CA ILE A 285 15.19 2.44 7.18
C ILE A 285 14.46 2.10 5.87
N SER A 286 13.29 1.45 5.96
CA SER A 286 12.49 1.08 4.78
C SER A 286 11.70 2.25 4.18
N PHE A 287 11.79 3.43 4.81
CA PHE A 287 11.18 4.69 4.34
C PHE A 287 12.04 5.88 4.65
#